data_8ba07c08c9f4886ec2ac3da0a1d9c6d7
#
_entry.id   8ba07c08c9f4886ec2ac3da0a1d9c6d7
#
_cell.length_a   1.000
_cell.length_b   1.000
_cell.length_c   1.000
_cell.angle_alpha   90.00
_cell.angle_beta   90.00
_cell.angle_gamma   90.00
#
_symmetry.space_group_name_H-M   'P 1'
#
loop_
_entity.id
_entity.type
_entity.pdbx_description
1 polymer ?
#
loop_
_entity_poly.entity_id
_entity_poly.type
_entity_poly.pdbx_seq_one_letter_code
_entity_poly.pdbx_strand_id
1 'polypeptide(L)'
;MVLGVGLLECKAREENKARALIEQSYDPVEAYDSVLFQNANLSVRVSDEFMQAVEADRPWTTRWVTDPSRSGPVYSARELFNKIAHSAWFCGDPGLQYDTTINRWHTCPNSGRINASNPCSEYMFLDDSACNLASINLMRFRREDGRFDVQRFQAACRIVFIAQEILIDHASYPTRKIAYNSHVFRSIGLGYSNLGSLIMASGLPYDSDEARGLCGAITALMHGAACLASIELAAAVGPFEAFECNREPMLHVMEMHWQKVDQIVACPDYLLEAARHTWDRVLAEGRRHGFRNAQMTVLAPTGTISFMMDCDTTGIEPDIGLVKYKQLAGGGMLKIVNQTVPPALETLGYSPAEIEQIVKYIEKEDTIEGAPGLKPEHLPVFDCALQPRKGTRSIPWRAHIRMMAAAQPFISGAISKTVNMPKSVTPSDVAEAFMEGWRLGLKALAIYRDGSKITQPVSTKLK
;
A
#
# COMPACT_ATOMS: atom_id res chain seq x y z
N MET A 1 -5.16 7.08 26.17
CA MET A 1 -5.55 5.72 25.73
C MET A 1 -6.83 5.15 26.37
N VAL A 2 -7.38 5.70 27.47
CA VAL A 2 -8.71 5.24 27.97
C VAL A 2 -9.82 5.55 26.97
N LEU A 3 -9.76 6.68 26.28
CA LEU A 3 -10.60 6.95 25.09
C LEU A 3 -10.32 5.95 23.93
N GLY A 4 -9.08 5.45 23.82
CA GLY A 4 -8.67 4.55 22.76
C GLY A 4 -9.37 3.19 22.79
N VAL A 5 -9.55 2.57 23.96
CA VAL A 5 -10.22 1.25 24.05
C VAL A 5 -11.69 1.35 23.64
N GLY A 6 -12.38 2.45 23.97
CA GLY A 6 -13.74 2.72 23.50
C GLY A 6 -13.83 3.00 21.98
N LEU A 7 -12.77 3.58 21.38
CA LEU A 7 -12.71 3.86 19.96
C LEU A 7 -12.49 2.60 19.10
N LEU A 8 -11.89 1.53 19.66
CA LEU A 8 -11.67 0.27 18.94
C LEU A 8 -12.97 -0.31 18.36
N GLU A 9 -14.08 -0.11 19.03
CA GLU A 9 -15.39 -0.67 18.66
C GLU A 9 -16.37 0.38 18.13
N CYS A 10 -16.00 1.67 18.07
CA CYS A 10 -16.97 2.71 17.73
C CYS A 10 -17.55 2.51 16.33
N LYS A 11 -16.72 2.20 15.35
CA LYS A 11 -17.15 1.96 13.97
C LYS A 11 -17.92 0.64 13.83
N ALA A 12 -17.56 -0.39 14.58
CA ALA A 12 -18.31 -1.65 14.63
C ALA A 12 -19.72 -1.45 15.20
N ARG A 13 -19.89 -0.57 16.20
CA ARG A 13 -21.21 -0.22 16.72
C ARG A 13 -22.07 0.52 15.69
N GLU A 14 -21.49 1.42 14.93
CA GLU A 14 -22.19 2.13 13.85
C GLU A 14 -22.54 1.20 12.69
N GLU A 15 -21.68 0.27 12.36
CA GLU A 15 -21.97 -0.80 11.38
C GLU A 15 -23.16 -1.67 11.82
N ASN A 16 -23.27 -2.02 13.11
CA ASN A 16 -24.43 -2.72 13.64
C ASN A 16 -25.73 -1.92 13.48
N LYS A 17 -25.69 -0.60 13.69
CA LYS A 17 -26.86 0.25 13.46
C LYS A 17 -27.29 0.26 11.99
N ALA A 18 -26.34 0.44 11.06
CA ALA A 18 -26.62 0.41 9.63
C ALA A 18 -27.25 -0.94 9.22
N ARG A 19 -26.70 -2.06 9.70
CA ARG A 19 -27.24 -3.40 9.44
C ARG A 19 -28.67 -3.57 9.96
N ALA A 20 -28.93 -3.11 11.19
CA ALA A 20 -30.28 -3.16 11.77
C ALA A 20 -31.30 -2.33 10.97
N LEU A 21 -30.92 -1.18 10.42
CA LEU A 21 -31.76 -0.39 9.53
C LEU A 21 -32.04 -1.12 8.22
N ILE A 22 -31.05 -1.74 7.60
CA ILE A 22 -31.18 -2.50 6.36
C ILE A 22 -32.08 -3.73 6.57
N GLU A 23 -31.93 -4.42 7.71
CA GLU A 23 -32.83 -5.53 8.10
C GLU A 23 -34.30 -5.09 8.25
N GLN A 24 -34.56 -3.83 8.58
CA GLN A 24 -35.86 -3.19 8.60
C GLN A 24 -36.30 -2.62 7.24
N SER A 25 -35.63 -3.02 6.16
CA SER A 25 -35.95 -2.63 4.77
C SER A 25 -35.64 -1.17 4.41
N TYR A 26 -34.77 -0.49 5.17
CA TYR A 26 -34.22 0.79 4.72
C TYR A 26 -33.29 0.59 3.53
N ASP A 27 -33.21 1.60 2.65
CA ASP A 27 -32.23 1.57 1.57
C ASP A 27 -30.81 1.53 2.14
N PRO A 28 -29.92 0.66 1.63
CA PRO A 28 -28.57 0.53 2.16
C PRO A 28 -27.76 1.82 2.13
N VAL A 29 -27.93 2.68 1.12
CA VAL A 29 -27.22 3.96 1.03
C VAL A 29 -27.70 4.90 2.14
N GLU A 30 -29.02 5.06 2.29
CA GLU A 30 -29.62 5.88 3.34
C GLU A 30 -29.25 5.37 4.74
N ALA A 31 -29.21 4.06 4.96
CA ALA A 31 -28.81 3.47 6.22
C ALA A 31 -27.36 3.82 6.57
N TYR A 32 -26.43 3.74 5.62
CA TYR A 32 -25.05 4.12 5.85
C TYR A 32 -24.85 5.63 6.00
N ASP A 33 -25.63 6.47 5.32
CA ASP A 33 -25.57 7.92 5.46
C ASP A 33 -26.08 8.40 6.84
N SER A 34 -26.92 7.60 7.50
CA SER A 34 -27.50 7.91 8.81
C SER A 34 -26.61 7.60 10.01
N VAL A 35 -25.50 6.85 9.81
CA VAL A 35 -24.60 6.43 10.88
C VAL A 35 -23.26 7.16 10.85
N LEU A 36 -22.57 7.20 12.00
CA LEU A 36 -21.35 7.98 12.16
C LEU A 36 -20.11 7.23 11.59
N PHE A 37 -19.04 7.97 11.39
CA PHE A 37 -17.68 7.49 11.01
C PHE A 37 -17.57 6.82 9.64
N GLN A 38 -18.53 6.98 8.72
CA GLN A 38 -18.44 6.36 7.39
C GLN A 38 -17.29 6.97 6.56
N ASN A 39 -17.04 8.27 6.73
CA ASN A 39 -15.96 9.01 6.05
C ASN A 39 -14.66 9.09 6.87
N ALA A 40 -14.51 8.29 7.93
CA ALA A 40 -13.33 8.25 8.77
C ALA A 40 -12.60 6.91 8.60
N ASN A 41 -11.29 6.96 8.35
CA ASN A 41 -10.40 5.82 8.45
C ASN A 41 -9.78 5.81 9.85
N LEU A 42 -9.98 4.72 10.59
CA LEU A 42 -9.46 4.58 11.93
C LEU A 42 -8.25 3.64 11.92
N SER A 43 -7.19 4.02 12.64
CA SER A 43 -6.01 3.19 12.82
C SER A 43 -5.58 3.18 14.28
N VAL A 44 -5.09 2.03 14.74
CA VAL A 44 -4.47 1.88 16.05
C VAL A 44 -2.96 1.78 15.87
N ARG A 45 -2.22 2.60 16.61
CA ARG A 45 -0.77 2.57 16.59
C ARG A 45 -0.24 1.75 17.77
N VAL A 46 0.58 0.74 17.47
CA VAL A 46 1.14 -0.21 18.45
C VAL A 46 2.66 -0.21 18.40
N SER A 47 3.30 -0.35 19.57
CA SER A 47 4.76 -0.50 19.67
C SER A 47 5.20 -1.96 19.64
N ASP A 48 6.48 -2.21 19.37
CA ASP A 48 7.08 -3.55 19.48
C ASP A 48 6.88 -4.13 20.88
N GLU A 49 6.97 -3.29 21.93
CA GLU A 49 6.75 -3.68 23.32
C GLU A 49 5.32 -4.24 23.54
N PHE A 50 4.31 -3.58 22.94
CA PHE A 50 2.93 -4.07 22.98
C PHE A 50 2.79 -5.40 22.22
N MET A 51 3.35 -5.51 21.02
CA MET A 51 3.27 -6.73 20.22
C MET A 51 3.97 -7.92 20.88
N GLN A 52 5.11 -7.69 21.52
CA GLN A 52 5.80 -8.68 22.35
C GLN A 52 4.98 -9.08 23.60
N ALA A 53 4.26 -8.13 24.20
CA ALA A 53 3.36 -8.44 25.30
C ALA A 53 2.17 -9.30 24.84
N VAL A 54 1.67 -9.08 23.63
CA VAL A 54 0.63 -9.94 23.00
C VAL A 54 1.15 -11.35 22.78
N GLU A 55 2.36 -11.53 22.22
CA GLU A 55 2.95 -12.87 22.01
C GLU A 55 3.14 -13.62 23.32
N ALA A 56 3.68 -12.94 24.32
CA ALA A 56 3.98 -13.52 25.62
C ALA A 56 2.78 -13.58 26.58
N ASP A 57 1.58 -13.18 26.13
CA ASP A 57 0.34 -13.12 26.92
C ASP A 57 0.52 -12.37 28.27
N ARG A 58 1.17 -11.21 28.20
CA ARG A 58 1.47 -10.40 29.38
C ARG A 58 0.42 -9.29 29.60
N PRO A 59 0.27 -8.78 30.82
CA PRO A 59 -0.52 -7.58 31.07
C PRO A 59 0.11 -6.36 30.38
N TRP A 60 -0.76 -5.43 29.96
CA TRP A 60 -0.40 -4.16 29.35
C TRP A 60 -0.94 -3.01 30.19
N THR A 61 -0.03 -2.21 30.76
CA THR A 61 -0.40 -1.01 31.51
C THR A 61 -0.49 0.18 30.57
N THR A 62 -1.68 0.78 30.52
CA THR A 62 -1.89 2.02 29.73
C THR A 62 -1.30 3.23 30.46
N ARG A 63 -1.10 4.33 29.74
CA ARG A 63 -0.61 5.61 30.29
C ARG A 63 -1.55 6.75 29.87
N TRP A 64 -1.65 7.76 30.71
CA TRP A 64 -2.40 8.96 30.37
C TRP A 64 -1.64 9.76 29.32
N VAL A 65 -2.34 10.21 28.26
CA VAL A 65 -1.74 11.03 27.21
C VAL A 65 -1.33 12.41 27.74
N THR A 66 -2.14 12.97 28.64
CA THR A 66 -1.88 14.28 29.27
C THR A 66 -0.80 14.24 30.35
N ASP A 67 -0.50 13.07 30.87
CA ASP A 67 0.56 12.84 31.87
C ASP A 67 1.13 11.41 31.68
N PRO A 68 2.13 11.22 30.82
CA PRO A 68 2.71 9.90 30.54
C PRO A 68 3.36 9.22 31.74
N SER A 69 3.69 9.96 32.80
CA SER A 69 4.23 9.39 34.06
C SER A 69 3.17 8.65 34.87
N ARG A 70 1.89 8.97 34.64
CA ARG A 70 0.76 8.39 35.36
C ARG A 70 0.29 7.11 34.66
N SER A 71 0.32 6.00 35.38
CA SER A 71 -0.23 4.72 34.92
C SER A 71 -1.76 4.80 34.84
N GLY A 72 -2.30 4.24 33.74
CA GLY A 72 -3.73 4.02 33.55
C GLY A 72 -4.13 2.58 33.90
N PRO A 73 -5.34 2.15 33.50
CA PRO A 73 -5.80 0.79 33.69
C PRO A 73 -4.87 -0.26 33.06
N VAL A 74 -4.83 -1.43 33.69
CA VAL A 74 -4.10 -2.61 33.19
C VAL A 74 -5.09 -3.51 32.44
N TYR A 75 -4.71 -3.99 31.26
CA TYR A 75 -5.47 -4.92 30.43
C TYR A 75 -4.61 -6.13 30.08
N SER A 76 -5.20 -7.23 29.64
CA SER A 76 -4.50 -8.25 28.90
C SER A 76 -4.11 -7.67 27.52
N ALA A 77 -2.82 -7.73 27.15
CA ALA A 77 -2.37 -7.29 25.83
C ALA A 77 -3.07 -8.10 24.73
N ARG A 78 -3.22 -9.41 24.93
CA ARG A 78 -3.88 -10.32 24.01
C ARG A 78 -5.37 -10.02 23.84
N GLU A 79 -6.09 -9.71 24.91
CA GLU A 79 -7.50 -9.33 24.83
C GLU A 79 -7.69 -8.01 24.07
N LEU A 80 -6.84 -7.01 24.30
CA LEU A 80 -6.86 -5.77 23.53
C LEU A 80 -6.59 -6.01 22.05
N PHE A 81 -5.61 -6.83 21.73
CA PHE A 81 -5.26 -7.18 20.36
C PHE A 81 -6.38 -7.96 19.66
N ASN A 82 -6.98 -8.93 20.34
CA ASN A 82 -8.14 -9.66 19.82
C ASN A 82 -9.34 -8.74 19.59
N LYS A 83 -9.54 -7.73 20.43
CA LYS A 83 -10.58 -6.71 20.23
C LYS A 83 -10.33 -5.87 18.97
N ILE A 84 -9.09 -5.48 18.70
CA ILE A 84 -8.69 -4.80 17.47
C ILE A 84 -8.98 -5.71 16.25
N ALA A 85 -8.52 -6.95 16.29
CA ALA A 85 -8.70 -7.92 15.22
C ALA A 85 -10.19 -8.23 14.95
N HIS A 86 -11.00 -8.38 16.00
CA HIS A 86 -12.43 -8.60 15.87
C HIS A 86 -13.14 -7.40 15.22
N SER A 87 -12.82 -6.17 15.62
CA SER A 87 -13.41 -4.96 15.02
C SER A 87 -13.03 -4.84 13.52
N ALA A 88 -11.75 -5.06 13.18
CA ALA A 88 -11.28 -5.08 11.79
C ALA A 88 -11.96 -6.19 10.97
N TRP A 89 -12.12 -7.38 11.53
CA TRP A 89 -12.86 -8.48 10.90
C TRP A 89 -14.32 -8.12 10.63
N PHE A 90 -14.97 -7.42 11.57
CA PHE A 90 -16.39 -7.11 11.50
C PHE A 90 -16.72 -6.00 10.50
N CYS A 91 -15.96 -4.89 10.50
CA CYS A 91 -16.27 -3.69 9.72
C CYS A 91 -15.11 -3.12 8.89
N GLY A 92 -13.96 -3.78 8.82
CA GLY A 92 -12.78 -3.32 8.07
C GLY A 92 -11.93 -2.30 8.82
N ASP A 93 -12.35 -1.84 9.99
CA ASP A 93 -11.64 -0.88 10.84
C ASP A 93 -11.55 -1.39 12.29
N PRO A 94 -10.48 -1.03 13.02
CA PRO A 94 -9.35 -0.17 12.62
C PRO A 94 -8.26 -0.90 11.82
N GLY A 95 -7.49 -0.14 11.05
CA GLY A 95 -6.18 -0.57 10.56
C GLY A 95 -5.15 -0.57 11.69
N LEU A 96 -4.01 -1.23 11.48
CA LEU A 96 -2.91 -1.27 12.44
C LEU A 96 -1.69 -0.54 11.91
N GLN A 97 -1.01 0.25 12.76
CA GLN A 97 0.24 0.93 12.46
C GLN A 97 1.31 0.52 13.48
N TYR A 98 2.49 0.14 13.00
CA TYR A 98 3.60 -0.37 13.81
C TYR A 98 4.55 0.76 14.15
N ASP A 99 4.31 1.40 15.27
CA ASP A 99 4.95 2.64 15.71
C ASP A 99 6.48 2.57 15.77
N THR A 100 7.03 1.49 16.32
CA THR A 100 8.48 1.31 16.44
C THR A 100 9.13 1.19 15.05
N THR A 101 8.52 0.42 14.14
CA THR A 101 8.99 0.30 12.76
C THR A 101 8.93 1.64 12.03
N ILE A 102 7.81 2.38 12.16
CA ILE A 102 7.65 3.70 11.54
C ILE A 102 8.79 4.64 11.98
N ASN A 103 9.04 4.74 13.29
CA ASN A 103 10.04 5.66 13.81
C ASN A 103 11.49 5.17 13.65
N ARG A 104 11.73 3.86 13.44
CA ARG A 104 13.04 3.32 13.07
C ARG A 104 13.50 3.79 11.68
N TRP A 105 12.56 3.98 10.75
CA TRP A 105 12.82 4.47 9.39
C TRP A 105 12.62 5.98 9.25
N HIS A 106 12.59 6.72 10.36
CA HIS A 106 12.38 8.16 10.36
C HIS A 106 13.68 8.92 10.03
N THR A 107 13.65 9.73 8.99
CA THR A 107 14.79 10.50 8.51
C THR A 107 15.10 11.75 9.33
N CYS A 108 14.11 12.26 10.10
CA CYS A 108 14.21 13.52 10.85
C CYS A 108 13.84 13.39 12.34
N PRO A 109 14.37 12.40 13.09
CA PRO A 109 14.00 12.20 14.50
C PRO A 109 14.42 13.33 15.43
N ASN A 110 15.46 14.11 15.05
CA ASN A 110 15.91 15.26 15.83
C ASN A 110 14.99 16.49 15.69
N SER A 111 14.06 16.46 14.76
CA SER A 111 13.06 17.51 14.57
C SER A 111 11.70 17.15 15.22
N GLY A 112 11.47 15.89 15.52
CA GLY A 112 10.24 15.41 16.15
C GLY A 112 9.98 13.94 15.89
N ARG A 113 8.90 13.42 16.46
CA ARG A 113 8.45 12.04 16.31
C ARG A 113 7.33 11.96 15.28
N ILE A 114 7.26 10.87 14.54
CA ILE A 114 6.09 10.54 13.70
C ILE A 114 4.98 9.98 14.60
N ASN A 115 3.91 10.77 14.80
CA ASN A 115 2.80 10.41 15.70
C ASN A 115 1.57 9.90 14.95
N ALA A 116 1.37 10.28 13.70
CA ALA A 116 0.19 9.97 12.91
C ALA A 116 0.54 9.73 11.43
N SER A 117 -0.48 9.45 10.64
CA SER A 117 -0.42 9.32 9.19
C SER A 117 -1.61 10.02 8.53
N ASN A 118 -1.62 10.08 7.19
CA ASN A 118 -2.84 10.32 6.43
C ASN A 118 -3.83 9.14 6.58
N PRO A 119 -5.10 9.27 6.14
CA PRO A 119 -6.13 8.23 6.31
C PRO A 119 -5.75 6.86 5.73
N CYS A 120 -5.08 6.83 4.59
CA CYS A 120 -4.68 5.57 3.92
C CYS A 120 -3.34 5.00 4.39
N SER A 121 -2.69 5.65 5.36
CA SER A 121 -1.46 5.21 6.04
C SER A 121 -0.19 5.13 5.18
N GLU A 122 -0.16 5.70 3.98
CA GLU A 122 1.07 5.76 3.16
C GLU A 122 1.98 6.92 3.53
N TYR A 123 1.45 8.03 4.03
CA TYR A 123 2.24 9.18 4.42
C TYR A 123 2.55 9.14 5.93
N MET A 124 3.78 8.80 6.25
CA MET A 124 4.31 8.69 7.62
C MET A 124 5.43 9.73 7.80
N PHE A 125 5.10 10.90 8.35
CA PHE A 125 6.05 11.97 8.58
C PHE A 125 5.65 12.82 9.82
N LEU A 126 6.34 13.93 10.05
CA LEU A 126 6.09 14.83 11.18
C LEU A 126 4.68 15.42 11.12
N ASP A 127 4.14 15.73 12.31
CA ASP A 127 2.86 16.42 12.44
C ASP A 127 2.89 17.79 11.73
N ASP A 128 1.71 18.29 11.36
CA ASP A 128 1.58 19.55 10.64
C ASP A 128 2.45 19.64 9.38
N SER A 129 2.46 18.59 8.60
CA SER A 129 3.14 18.55 7.30
C SER A 129 2.14 18.19 6.19
N ALA A 130 2.56 18.34 4.94
CA ALA A 130 1.79 17.96 3.76
C ALA A 130 2.67 17.18 2.78
N CYS A 131 2.02 16.43 1.91
CA CYS A 131 2.68 15.63 0.89
C CYS A 131 1.94 15.80 -0.43
N ASN A 132 2.59 16.32 -1.46
CA ASN A 132 2.06 16.20 -2.81
C ASN A 132 2.40 14.83 -3.37
N LEU A 133 1.43 14.21 -4.08
CA LEU A 133 1.50 12.85 -4.57
C LEU A 133 1.62 12.81 -6.10
N ALA A 134 2.44 11.88 -6.59
CA ALA A 134 2.44 11.48 -7.99
C ALA A 134 2.64 9.96 -8.08
N SER A 135 2.06 9.34 -9.10
CA SER A 135 2.24 7.91 -9.32
C SER A 135 2.49 7.62 -10.80
N ILE A 136 3.41 6.69 -11.05
CA ILE A 136 3.87 6.30 -12.39
C ILE A 136 3.22 4.97 -12.79
N ASN A 137 2.59 4.90 -13.97
CA ASN A 137 2.04 3.66 -14.51
C ASN A 137 3.16 2.72 -14.98
N LEU A 138 3.41 1.64 -14.22
CA LEU A 138 4.51 0.70 -14.48
C LEU A 138 4.40 -0.02 -15.83
N MET A 139 3.21 -0.28 -16.33
CA MET A 139 3.02 -0.95 -17.64
C MET A 139 3.61 -0.17 -18.80
N ARG A 140 3.77 1.15 -18.70
CA ARG A 140 4.38 2.00 -19.73
C ARG A 140 5.89 1.81 -19.88
N PHE A 141 6.50 1.02 -19.00
CA PHE A 141 7.94 0.70 -18.99
C PHE A 141 8.20 -0.79 -19.31
N ARG A 142 7.17 -1.58 -19.58
CA ARG A 142 7.32 -2.90 -20.14
C ARG A 142 7.60 -2.77 -21.64
N ARG A 143 8.75 -3.30 -22.09
CA ARG A 143 9.16 -3.31 -23.50
C ARG A 143 8.48 -4.44 -24.25
N GLU A 144 8.54 -4.42 -25.58
CA GLU A 144 8.01 -5.48 -26.44
C GLU A 144 8.67 -6.84 -26.18
N ASP A 145 9.97 -6.84 -25.79
CA ASP A 145 10.69 -8.05 -25.40
C ASP A 145 10.34 -8.58 -24.01
N GLY A 146 9.36 -7.97 -23.33
CA GLY A 146 8.91 -8.30 -21.98
C GLY A 146 9.77 -7.73 -20.86
N ARG A 147 10.96 -7.18 -21.15
CA ARG A 147 11.85 -6.59 -20.14
C ARG A 147 11.33 -5.25 -19.65
N PHE A 148 11.68 -4.90 -18.41
CA PHE A 148 11.40 -3.58 -17.84
C PHE A 148 12.47 -2.57 -18.26
N ASP A 149 12.04 -1.41 -18.77
CA ASP A 149 12.94 -0.32 -19.24
C ASP A 149 13.41 0.53 -18.04
N VAL A 150 14.52 0.12 -17.45
CA VAL A 150 15.11 0.78 -16.27
C VAL A 150 15.47 2.23 -16.54
N GLN A 151 16.13 2.52 -17.69
CA GLN A 151 16.62 3.87 -17.99
C GLN A 151 15.45 4.84 -18.15
N ARG A 152 14.45 4.44 -18.94
CA ARG A 152 13.26 5.26 -19.16
C ARG A 152 12.47 5.46 -17.85
N PHE A 153 12.38 4.42 -17.01
CA PHE A 153 11.71 4.49 -15.72
C PHE A 153 12.42 5.45 -14.76
N GLN A 154 13.74 5.37 -14.63
CA GLN A 154 14.51 6.28 -13.77
C GLN A 154 14.44 7.73 -14.26
N ALA A 155 14.46 7.94 -15.58
CA ALA A 155 14.28 9.27 -16.17
C ALA A 155 12.87 9.85 -15.85
N ALA A 156 11.83 9.03 -15.95
CA ALA A 156 10.47 9.43 -15.58
C ALA A 156 10.36 9.76 -14.08
N CYS A 157 10.92 8.92 -13.22
CA CYS A 157 10.97 9.17 -11.77
C CYS A 157 11.64 10.52 -11.49
N ARG A 158 12.79 10.78 -12.09
CA ARG A 158 13.52 12.05 -11.92
C ARG A 158 12.69 13.27 -12.36
N ILE A 159 12.08 13.22 -13.54
CA ILE A 159 11.28 14.34 -14.08
C ILE A 159 10.06 14.63 -13.19
N VAL A 160 9.31 13.58 -12.82
CA VAL A 160 8.13 13.72 -11.97
C VAL A 160 8.51 14.21 -10.58
N PHE A 161 9.62 13.72 -10.02
CA PHE A 161 10.12 14.15 -8.72
C PHE A 161 10.50 15.64 -8.70
N ILE A 162 11.19 16.13 -9.74
CA ILE A 162 11.54 17.56 -9.89
C ILE A 162 10.25 18.40 -10.00
N ALA A 163 9.24 17.93 -10.75
CA ALA A 163 7.96 18.62 -10.83
C ALA A 163 7.26 18.71 -9.46
N GLN A 164 7.29 17.64 -8.67
CA GLN A 164 6.75 17.65 -7.31
C GLN A 164 7.52 18.60 -6.38
N GLU A 165 8.85 18.69 -6.52
CA GLU A 165 9.68 19.63 -5.75
C GLU A 165 9.32 21.08 -6.05
N ILE A 166 9.11 21.42 -7.32
CA ILE A 166 8.66 22.75 -7.74
C ILE A 166 7.29 23.09 -7.15
N LEU A 167 6.37 22.12 -7.08
CA LEU A 167 5.03 22.29 -6.52
C LEU A 167 5.04 22.68 -5.03
N ILE A 168 6.05 22.30 -4.25
CA ILE A 168 6.15 22.69 -2.83
C ILE A 168 6.13 24.20 -2.67
N ASP A 169 6.89 24.92 -3.50
CA ASP A 169 7.02 26.37 -3.41
C ASP A 169 5.82 27.12 -4.01
N HIS A 170 5.08 26.48 -4.91
CA HIS A 170 3.91 27.05 -5.58
C HIS A 170 2.55 26.62 -4.99
N ALA A 171 2.55 25.72 -3.99
CA ALA A 171 1.34 25.24 -3.37
C ALA A 171 0.81 26.21 -2.30
N SER A 172 -0.51 26.17 -2.10
CA SER A 172 -1.16 26.81 -0.96
C SER A 172 -1.46 25.78 0.13
N TYR A 173 -1.20 26.13 1.37
CA TYR A 173 -1.36 25.22 2.52
C TYR A 173 -2.47 25.70 3.45
N PRO A 174 -3.22 24.80 4.10
CA PRO A 174 -4.40 25.16 4.90
C PRO A 174 -4.08 25.88 6.20
N THR A 175 -2.87 25.74 6.74
CA THR A 175 -2.41 26.44 7.95
C THR A 175 -0.97 26.94 7.80
N ARG A 176 -0.61 27.98 8.57
CA ARG A 176 0.76 28.52 8.59
C ARG A 176 1.80 27.48 9.03
N LYS A 177 1.43 26.59 9.95
CA LYS A 177 2.33 25.56 10.47
C LYS A 177 2.61 24.48 9.43
N ILE A 178 1.58 24.04 8.70
CA ILE A 178 1.74 23.11 7.57
C ILE A 178 2.58 23.76 6.46
N ALA A 179 2.35 25.02 6.12
CA ALA A 179 3.17 25.76 5.15
C ALA A 179 4.65 25.79 5.58
N TYR A 180 4.92 26.18 6.83
CA TYR A 180 6.27 26.22 7.38
C TYR A 180 6.97 24.86 7.29
N ASN A 181 6.35 23.80 7.83
CA ASN A 181 6.93 22.45 7.82
C ASN A 181 7.11 21.92 6.39
N SER A 182 6.20 22.24 5.47
CA SER A 182 6.32 21.81 4.07
C SER A 182 7.53 22.45 3.40
N HIS A 183 7.86 23.70 3.68
CA HIS A 183 9.06 24.37 3.15
C HIS A 183 10.36 23.91 3.85
N VAL A 184 10.32 23.71 5.17
CA VAL A 184 11.49 23.28 5.97
C VAL A 184 11.92 21.87 5.62
N PHE A 185 10.97 20.92 5.47
CA PHE A 185 11.27 19.49 5.27
C PHE A 185 11.10 19.03 3.83
N ARG A 186 10.34 19.74 3.02
CA ARG A 186 10.12 19.46 1.58
C ARG A 186 9.73 18.00 1.30
N SER A 187 8.76 17.49 2.06
CA SER A 187 8.32 16.10 1.94
C SER A 187 7.48 15.86 0.69
N ILE A 188 7.79 14.80 -0.05
CA ILE A 188 7.19 14.40 -1.32
C ILE A 188 6.74 12.94 -1.23
N GLY A 189 5.75 12.57 -2.05
CA GLY A 189 5.24 11.22 -2.18
C GLY A 189 5.22 10.74 -3.62
N LEU A 190 6.37 10.40 -4.20
CA LEU A 190 6.44 9.68 -5.48
C LEU A 190 6.12 8.20 -5.26
N GLY A 191 5.23 7.65 -6.09
CA GLY A 191 4.86 6.25 -6.08
C GLY A 191 4.65 5.70 -7.48
N TYR A 192 4.06 4.52 -7.55
CA TYR A 192 3.67 3.88 -8.82
C TYR A 192 2.26 3.28 -8.71
N SER A 193 1.72 2.93 -9.86
CA SER A 193 0.47 2.18 -10.04
C SER A 193 0.65 1.07 -11.05
N ASN A 194 -0.31 0.15 -11.11
CA ASN A 194 -0.37 -0.90 -12.11
C ASN A 194 0.67 -2.02 -11.93
N LEU A 195 1.13 -2.26 -10.68
CA LEU A 195 2.06 -3.35 -10.40
C LEU A 195 1.43 -4.72 -10.69
N GLY A 196 0.18 -4.94 -10.28
CA GLY A 196 -0.51 -6.20 -10.50
C GLY A 196 -0.61 -6.56 -11.98
N SER A 197 -0.89 -5.57 -12.84
CA SER A 197 -0.89 -5.75 -14.30
C SER A 197 0.50 -6.07 -14.85
N LEU A 198 1.54 -5.40 -14.37
CA LEU A 198 2.91 -5.69 -14.81
C LEU A 198 3.32 -7.13 -14.48
N ILE A 199 3.00 -7.60 -13.27
CA ILE A 199 3.26 -8.98 -12.82
C ILE A 199 2.51 -9.97 -13.72
N MET A 200 1.19 -9.76 -13.92
CA MET A 200 0.36 -10.61 -14.78
C MET A 200 0.88 -10.64 -16.23
N ALA A 201 1.17 -9.46 -16.83
CA ALA A 201 1.71 -9.35 -18.18
C ALA A 201 3.09 -10.01 -18.34
N SER A 202 3.83 -10.15 -17.24
CA SER A 202 5.10 -10.89 -17.20
C SER A 202 4.92 -12.40 -17.08
N GLY A 203 3.67 -12.90 -17.07
CA GLY A 203 3.36 -14.32 -16.90
C GLY A 203 3.63 -14.85 -15.50
N LEU A 204 3.68 -13.98 -14.48
CA LEU A 204 4.01 -14.34 -13.10
C LEU A 204 2.75 -14.36 -12.23
N PRO A 205 2.58 -15.37 -11.35
CA PRO A 205 1.58 -15.30 -10.30
C PRO A 205 1.92 -14.17 -9.30
N TYR A 206 0.91 -13.42 -8.86
CA TYR A 206 1.11 -12.39 -7.84
C TYR A 206 1.70 -12.97 -6.54
N ASP A 207 1.33 -14.21 -6.18
CA ASP A 207 1.91 -14.97 -5.07
C ASP A 207 3.07 -15.85 -5.56
N SER A 208 4.15 -15.22 -6.02
CA SER A 208 5.40 -15.93 -6.35
C SER A 208 6.60 -15.14 -5.84
N ASP A 209 7.74 -15.81 -5.68
CA ASP A 209 8.99 -15.18 -5.26
C ASP A 209 9.50 -14.25 -6.37
N GLU A 210 9.32 -14.63 -7.63
CA GLU A 210 9.68 -13.83 -8.80
C GLU A 210 8.88 -12.52 -8.85
N ALA A 211 7.58 -12.55 -8.57
CA ALA A 211 6.75 -11.34 -8.50
C ALA A 211 7.18 -10.43 -7.35
N ARG A 212 7.50 -11.00 -6.18
CA ARG A 212 8.05 -10.27 -5.03
C ARG A 212 9.42 -9.66 -5.33
N GLY A 213 10.29 -10.42 -5.99
CA GLY A 213 11.61 -9.93 -6.43
C GLY A 213 11.50 -8.78 -7.44
N LEU A 214 10.62 -8.92 -8.43
CA LEU A 214 10.31 -7.86 -9.40
C LEU A 214 9.79 -6.58 -8.69
N CYS A 215 8.84 -6.74 -7.78
CA CYS A 215 8.30 -5.64 -6.96
C CYS A 215 9.40 -4.94 -6.15
N GLY A 216 10.22 -5.69 -5.43
CA GLY A 216 11.32 -5.16 -4.61
C GLY A 216 12.33 -4.38 -5.45
N ALA A 217 12.75 -4.92 -6.58
CA ALA A 217 13.72 -4.28 -7.47
C ALA A 217 13.19 -2.98 -8.11
N ILE A 218 11.95 -2.99 -8.61
CA ILE A 218 11.32 -1.78 -9.17
C ILE A 218 11.13 -0.72 -8.10
N THR A 219 10.74 -1.10 -6.88
CA THR A 219 10.57 -0.17 -5.76
C THR A 219 11.91 0.43 -5.33
N ALA A 220 12.97 -0.40 -5.27
CA ALA A 220 14.33 0.05 -4.99
C ALA A 220 14.85 1.03 -6.05
N LEU A 221 14.59 0.76 -7.33
CA LEU A 221 14.94 1.64 -8.45
C LEU A 221 14.20 2.97 -8.40
N MET A 222 12.89 2.96 -8.11
CA MET A 222 12.10 4.19 -7.97
C MET A 222 12.61 5.07 -6.83
N HIS A 223 12.80 4.48 -5.64
CA HIS A 223 13.26 5.24 -4.49
C HIS A 223 14.69 5.74 -4.68
N GLY A 224 15.58 4.90 -5.21
CA GLY A 224 16.95 5.32 -5.54
C GLY A 224 17.00 6.47 -6.57
N ALA A 225 16.15 6.42 -7.61
CA ALA A 225 16.04 7.50 -8.59
C ALA A 225 15.50 8.80 -7.97
N ALA A 226 14.52 8.71 -7.06
CA ALA A 226 14.01 9.84 -6.30
C ALA A 226 15.10 10.44 -5.39
N CYS A 227 15.87 9.59 -4.70
CA CYS A 227 17.01 10.03 -3.89
C CYS A 227 18.06 10.76 -4.72
N LEU A 228 18.45 10.22 -5.88
CA LEU A 228 19.40 10.86 -6.77
C LEU A 228 18.90 12.21 -7.30
N ALA A 229 17.61 12.33 -7.62
CA ALA A 229 17.01 13.61 -8.00
C ALA A 229 17.04 14.61 -6.83
N SER A 230 16.74 14.17 -5.62
CA SER A 230 16.82 14.99 -4.40
C SER A 230 18.25 15.45 -4.12
N ILE A 231 19.24 14.59 -4.32
CA ILE A 231 20.67 14.92 -4.17
C ILE A 231 21.11 15.92 -5.24
N GLU A 232 20.71 15.73 -6.49
CA GLU A 232 20.99 16.67 -7.59
C GLU A 232 20.46 18.06 -7.28
N LEU A 233 19.24 18.14 -6.78
CA LEU A 233 18.62 19.40 -6.35
C LEU A 233 19.35 20.00 -5.13
N ALA A 234 19.76 19.18 -4.16
CA ALA A 234 20.53 19.64 -3.02
C ALA A 234 21.89 20.20 -3.45
N ALA A 235 22.57 19.60 -4.43
CA ALA A 235 23.82 20.11 -4.98
C ALA A 235 23.66 21.46 -5.70
N ALA A 236 22.50 21.69 -6.33
CA ALA A 236 22.22 22.91 -7.08
C ALA A 236 21.71 24.08 -6.21
N VAL A 237 20.79 23.80 -5.26
CA VAL A 237 20.07 24.84 -4.51
C VAL A 237 20.11 24.65 -2.99
N GLY A 238 20.91 23.72 -2.51
CA GLY A 238 21.07 23.39 -1.08
C GLY A 238 20.10 22.31 -0.59
N PRO A 239 20.47 21.58 0.47
CA PRO A 239 19.60 20.60 1.12
C PRO A 239 18.37 21.26 1.77
N PHE A 240 17.41 20.44 2.26
CA PHE A 240 16.28 20.97 3.02
C PHE A 240 16.78 21.66 4.32
N GLU A 241 16.04 22.66 4.80
CA GLU A 241 16.50 23.55 5.88
C GLU A 241 16.92 22.80 7.17
N ALA A 242 16.12 21.79 7.58
CA ALA A 242 16.42 20.99 8.77
C ALA A 242 17.39 19.83 8.50
N PHE A 243 18.11 19.79 7.37
CA PHE A 243 19.00 18.68 7.02
C PHE A 243 20.16 18.54 7.99
N GLU A 244 20.85 19.62 8.34
CA GLU A 244 22.08 19.54 9.14
C GLU A 244 21.84 18.93 10.53
N CYS A 245 20.74 19.27 11.19
CA CYS A 245 20.41 18.66 12.48
C CYS A 245 19.95 17.20 12.34
N ASN A 246 19.53 16.74 11.15
CA ASN A 246 19.09 15.38 10.87
C ASN A 246 20.04 14.62 9.92
N ARG A 247 21.23 15.15 9.62
CA ARG A 247 22.19 14.56 8.69
C ARG A 247 22.47 13.09 8.99
N GLU A 248 22.89 12.78 10.21
CA GLU A 248 23.27 11.43 10.59
C GLU A 248 22.06 10.46 10.57
N PRO A 249 20.91 10.77 11.14
CA PRO A 249 19.72 9.93 11.00
C PRO A 249 19.30 9.70 9.55
N MET A 250 19.33 10.73 8.71
CA MET A 250 18.99 10.63 7.30
C MET A 250 19.94 9.68 6.56
N LEU A 251 21.25 9.85 6.73
CA LEU A 251 22.27 8.99 6.11
C LEU A 251 22.15 7.55 6.61
N HIS A 252 21.87 7.34 7.90
CA HIS A 252 21.64 6.01 8.46
C HIS A 252 20.43 5.32 7.81
N VAL A 253 19.32 6.02 7.62
CA VAL A 253 18.14 5.45 6.94
C VAL A 253 18.47 5.11 5.47
N MET A 254 19.24 5.95 4.76
CA MET A 254 19.68 5.64 3.40
C MET A 254 20.57 4.38 3.37
N GLU A 255 21.43 4.20 4.36
CA GLU A 255 22.26 2.99 4.51
C GLU A 255 21.38 1.75 4.80
N MET A 256 20.36 1.89 5.62
CA MET A 256 19.39 0.81 5.85
C MET A 256 18.67 0.39 4.54
N HIS A 257 18.26 1.32 3.69
CA HIS A 257 17.68 1.03 2.38
C HIS A 257 18.68 0.29 1.47
N TRP A 258 19.91 0.79 1.39
CA TRP A 258 20.99 0.20 0.59
C TRP A 258 21.25 -1.26 0.99
N GLN A 259 21.38 -1.55 2.30
CA GLN A 259 21.62 -2.90 2.83
C GLN A 259 20.50 -3.88 2.46
N LYS A 260 19.29 -3.41 2.19
CA LYS A 260 18.15 -4.25 1.80
C LYS A 260 18.19 -4.66 0.32
N VAL A 261 18.93 -3.96 -0.53
CA VAL A 261 19.00 -4.28 -1.97
C VAL A 261 19.53 -5.68 -2.21
N ASP A 262 20.56 -6.12 -1.47
CA ASP A 262 21.12 -7.46 -1.60
C ASP A 262 20.22 -8.58 -1.04
N GLN A 263 19.15 -8.23 -0.36
CA GLN A 263 18.14 -9.17 0.14
C GLN A 263 17.01 -9.41 -0.86
N ILE A 264 17.02 -8.72 -2.02
CA ILE A 264 16.07 -8.98 -3.10
C ILE A 264 16.47 -10.30 -3.78
N VAL A 265 15.56 -11.26 -3.76
CA VAL A 265 15.75 -12.59 -4.35
C VAL A 265 14.79 -12.82 -5.51
N ALA A 266 15.06 -13.84 -6.33
CA ALA A 266 14.21 -14.24 -7.47
C ALA A 266 13.88 -13.10 -8.44
N CYS A 267 14.80 -12.15 -8.62
CA CYS A 267 14.67 -11.00 -9.48
C CYS A 267 15.59 -11.15 -10.70
N PRO A 268 15.21 -10.66 -11.90
CA PRO A 268 16.12 -10.62 -13.05
C PRO A 268 17.42 -9.86 -12.72
N ASP A 269 18.58 -10.46 -13.03
CA ASP A 269 19.91 -9.93 -12.69
C ASP A 269 20.09 -8.46 -13.09
N TYR A 270 19.65 -8.08 -14.30
CA TYR A 270 19.78 -6.72 -14.80
C TYR A 270 19.04 -5.67 -13.96
N LEU A 271 17.91 -6.05 -13.30
CA LEU A 271 17.18 -5.17 -12.38
C LEU A 271 17.92 -5.04 -11.06
N LEU A 272 18.42 -6.14 -10.54
CA LEU A 272 19.17 -6.16 -9.28
C LEU A 272 20.49 -5.37 -9.40
N GLU A 273 21.24 -5.56 -10.49
CA GLU A 273 22.46 -4.80 -10.80
C GLU A 273 22.17 -3.30 -10.92
N ALA A 274 21.09 -2.93 -11.63
CA ALA A 274 20.69 -1.54 -11.75
C ALA A 274 20.31 -0.93 -10.39
N ALA A 275 19.61 -1.69 -9.53
CA ALA A 275 19.27 -1.24 -8.18
C ALA A 275 20.53 -1.04 -7.32
N ARG A 276 21.46 -2.00 -7.31
CA ARG A 276 22.75 -1.89 -6.62
C ARG A 276 23.53 -0.64 -7.04
N HIS A 277 23.74 -0.49 -8.35
CA HIS A 277 24.44 0.68 -8.90
C HIS A 277 23.76 2.00 -8.51
N THR A 278 22.44 2.04 -8.52
CA THR A 278 21.68 3.24 -8.14
C THR A 278 21.89 3.56 -6.66
N TRP A 279 21.81 2.57 -5.77
CA TRP A 279 21.96 2.78 -4.33
C TRP A 279 23.39 3.06 -3.89
N ASP A 280 24.42 2.50 -4.56
CA ASP A 280 25.83 2.86 -4.35
C ASP A 280 26.04 4.36 -4.62
N ARG A 281 25.47 4.87 -5.70
CA ARG A 281 25.50 6.30 -6.03
C ARG A 281 24.74 7.15 -5.00
N VAL A 282 23.57 6.70 -4.54
CA VAL A 282 22.80 7.40 -3.50
C VAL A 282 23.64 7.61 -2.24
N LEU A 283 24.34 6.56 -1.77
CA LEU A 283 25.20 6.69 -0.58
C LEU A 283 26.40 7.62 -0.82
N ALA A 284 27.09 7.47 -1.95
CA ALA A 284 28.26 8.27 -2.26
C ALA A 284 27.93 9.77 -2.41
N GLU A 285 26.94 10.10 -3.24
CA GLU A 285 26.56 11.47 -3.52
C GLU A 285 25.73 12.09 -2.38
N GLY A 286 24.90 11.30 -1.67
CA GLY A 286 24.13 11.76 -0.51
C GLY A 286 24.99 12.20 0.66
N ARG A 287 26.09 11.51 0.93
CA ARG A 287 27.09 11.95 1.93
C ARG A 287 27.75 13.27 1.55
N ARG A 288 27.94 13.51 0.26
CA ARG A 288 28.63 14.68 -0.26
C ARG A 288 27.75 15.92 -0.32
N HIS A 289 26.52 15.80 -0.80
CA HIS A 289 25.64 16.92 -1.14
C HIS A 289 24.43 17.05 -0.21
N GLY A 290 24.11 16.01 0.58
CA GLY A 290 22.85 15.95 1.34
C GLY A 290 21.65 15.70 0.43
N PHE A 291 20.44 15.98 0.96
CA PHE A 291 19.16 15.74 0.28
C PHE A 291 18.31 17.00 0.30
N ARG A 292 17.63 17.29 -0.80
CA ARG A 292 16.67 18.41 -0.90
C ARG A 292 15.37 18.13 -0.18
N ASN A 293 15.04 16.86 0.05
CA ASN A 293 13.75 16.39 0.56
C ASN A 293 13.94 15.43 1.72
N ALA A 294 13.22 15.62 2.81
CA ALA A 294 13.29 14.77 3.99
C ALA A 294 12.55 13.43 3.80
N GLN A 295 11.52 13.39 2.93
CA GLN A 295 10.81 12.18 2.51
C GLN A 295 10.53 12.27 1.02
N MET A 296 10.61 11.14 0.30
CA MET A 296 10.60 11.14 -1.17
C MET A 296 9.54 10.23 -1.78
N THR A 297 9.26 9.08 -1.19
CA THR A 297 8.40 8.05 -1.80
C THR A 297 7.32 7.54 -0.86
N VAL A 298 6.16 7.22 -1.43
CA VAL A 298 5.06 6.51 -0.79
C VAL A 298 4.40 5.61 -1.84
N LEU A 299 3.69 4.56 -1.42
CA LEU A 299 2.77 3.87 -2.32
C LEU A 299 1.34 4.24 -1.97
N ALA A 300 0.82 5.22 -2.69
CA ALA A 300 -0.56 5.69 -2.57
C ALA A 300 -1.55 4.68 -3.17
N PRO A 301 -2.85 4.72 -2.78
CA PRO A 301 -3.87 3.82 -3.32
C PRO A 301 -4.08 3.97 -4.82
N THR A 302 -3.90 5.17 -5.38
CA THR A 302 -4.13 5.54 -6.78
C THR A 302 -5.53 5.19 -7.33
N GLY A 303 -6.55 5.11 -6.46
CA GLY A 303 -7.89 4.65 -6.83
C GLY A 303 -8.46 5.38 -8.05
N THR A 304 -8.66 6.69 -7.96
CA THR A 304 -9.26 7.50 -9.03
C THR A 304 -8.29 7.77 -10.18
N ILE A 305 -7.02 8.08 -9.87
CA ILE A 305 -6.05 8.45 -10.92
C ILE A 305 -5.66 7.26 -11.81
N SER A 306 -5.77 6.02 -11.32
CA SER A 306 -5.51 4.84 -12.12
C SER A 306 -6.44 4.73 -13.33
N PHE A 307 -7.72 5.13 -13.19
CA PHE A 307 -8.65 5.17 -14.32
C PHE A 307 -8.20 6.16 -15.40
N MET A 308 -7.68 7.33 -15.01
CA MET A 308 -7.16 8.32 -15.94
C MET A 308 -5.87 7.84 -16.63
N MET A 309 -5.09 6.98 -15.98
CA MET A 309 -3.82 6.45 -16.49
C MET A 309 -3.97 5.14 -17.28
N ASP A 310 -5.19 4.67 -17.55
CA ASP A 310 -5.45 3.34 -18.17
C ASP A 310 -4.80 2.19 -17.39
N CYS A 311 -4.93 2.19 -16.07
CA CYS A 311 -4.42 1.12 -15.23
C CYS A 311 -5.53 0.11 -14.93
N ASP A 312 -5.29 -1.17 -15.19
CA ASP A 312 -6.20 -2.25 -14.74
C ASP A 312 -6.12 -2.46 -13.23
N THR A 313 -4.93 -2.23 -12.63
CA THR A 313 -4.71 -2.38 -11.19
C THR A 313 -4.22 -1.07 -10.55
N THR A 314 -4.50 -0.88 -9.26
CA THR A 314 -4.21 0.35 -8.52
C THR A 314 -3.01 0.14 -7.60
N GLY A 315 -2.09 1.12 -7.53
CA GLY A 315 -0.93 1.07 -6.65
C GLY A 315 -0.16 -0.25 -6.74
N ILE A 316 0.06 -0.86 -5.59
CA ILE A 316 0.70 -2.18 -5.41
C ILE A 316 -0.33 -3.34 -5.44
N GLU A 317 -1.63 -3.04 -5.61
CA GLU A 317 -2.69 -4.04 -5.55
C GLU A 317 -2.61 -5.04 -6.71
N PRO A 318 -2.98 -6.32 -6.50
CA PRO A 318 -3.35 -7.20 -7.60
C PRO A 318 -4.69 -6.76 -8.17
N ASP A 319 -5.13 -7.37 -9.28
CA ASP A 319 -6.50 -7.12 -9.72
C ASP A 319 -7.53 -7.65 -8.70
N ILE A 320 -8.62 -6.93 -8.53
CA ILE A 320 -9.76 -7.33 -7.70
C ILE A 320 -10.48 -8.52 -8.34
N GLY A 321 -10.59 -8.52 -9.66
CA GLY A 321 -11.20 -9.56 -10.48
C GLY A 321 -11.02 -9.26 -11.96
N LEU A 322 -10.85 -10.28 -12.79
CA LEU A 322 -10.69 -10.12 -14.25
C LEU A 322 -11.90 -9.45 -14.90
N VAL A 323 -13.08 -9.59 -14.30
CA VAL A 323 -14.29 -8.87 -14.66
C VAL A 323 -14.78 -8.10 -13.44
N LYS A 324 -14.95 -6.81 -13.61
CA LYS A 324 -15.40 -5.87 -12.57
C LYS A 324 -16.69 -5.19 -12.99
N TYR A 325 -17.55 -4.95 -12.04
CA TYR A 325 -18.78 -4.18 -12.23
C TYR A 325 -18.70 -2.92 -11.37
N LYS A 326 -18.75 -1.77 -12.01
CA LYS A 326 -18.72 -0.45 -11.34
C LYS A 326 -20.10 0.18 -11.43
N GLN A 327 -20.64 0.57 -10.28
CA GLN A 327 -21.88 1.36 -10.23
C GLN A 327 -21.55 2.82 -10.64
N LEU A 328 -22.32 3.34 -11.58
CA LEU A 328 -22.17 4.72 -12.06
C LEU A 328 -23.01 5.68 -11.19
N ALA A 329 -22.55 6.91 -11.04
CA ALA A 329 -23.21 7.93 -10.25
C ALA A 329 -24.64 8.27 -10.72
N GLY A 330 -24.95 8.06 -12.01
CA GLY A 330 -26.27 8.26 -12.61
C GLY A 330 -27.15 7.01 -12.64
N GLY A 331 -26.79 5.96 -11.92
CA GLY A 331 -27.40 4.63 -12.02
C GLY A 331 -26.83 3.83 -13.20
N GLY A 332 -27.03 2.52 -13.17
CA GLY A 332 -26.47 1.58 -14.15
C GLY A 332 -25.12 1.00 -13.72
N MET A 333 -24.73 -0.08 -14.41
CA MET A 333 -23.52 -0.86 -14.11
C MET A 333 -22.61 -0.86 -15.34
N LEU A 334 -21.34 -0.50 -15.16
CA LEU A 334 -20.31 -0.62 -16.18
C LEU A 334 -19.54 -1.94 -15.96
N LYS A 335 -19.55 -2.82 -16.96
CA LYS A 335 -18.72 -4.03 -16.99
C LYS A 335 -17.32 -3.64 -17.52
N ILE A 336 -16.29 -3.94 -16.75
CA ILE A 336 -14.88 -3.69 -17.09
C ILE A 336 -14.19 -5.04 -17.13
N VAL A 337 -13.60 -5.38 -18.29
CA VAL A 337 -12.78 -6.58 -18.50
C VAL A 337 -11.31 -6.17 -18.47
N ASN A 338 -10.49 -6.94 -17.76
CA ASN A 338 -9.06 -6.67 -17.60
C ASN A 338 -8.33 -6.77 -18.96
N GLN A 339 -7.68 -5.68 -19.35
CA GLN A 339 -6.96 -5.56 -20.63
C GLN A 339 -5.55 -6.18 -20.60
N THR A 340 -5.08 -6.60 -19.42
CA THR A 340 -3.77 -7.23 -19.22
C THR A 340 -3.79 -8.73 -19.55
N VAL A 341 -4.98 -9.36 -19.61
CA VAL A 341 -5.11 -10.79 -19.91
C VAL A 341 -4.52 -11.20 -21.27
N PRO A 342 -4.82 -10.51 -22.40
CA PRO A 342 -4.23 -10.87 -23.68
C PRO A 342 -2.69 -10.83 -23.68
N PRO A 343 -2.00 -9.75 -23.27
CA PRO A 343 -0.53 -9.74 -23.23
C PRO A 343 0.08 -10.74 -22.24
N ALA A 344 -0.62 -11.12 -21.19
CA ALA A 344 -0.18 -12.19 -20.28
C ALA A 344 -0.22 -13.56 -20.97
N LEU A 345 -1.30 -13.86 -21.68
CA LEU A 345 -1.44 -15.10 -22.44
C LEU A 345 -0.41 -15.19 -23.58
N GLU A 346 -0.12 -14.07 -24.27
CA GLU A 346 0.93 -13.99 -25.26
C GLU A 346 2.31 -14.32 -24.65
N THR A 347 2.63 -13.73 -23.49
CA THR A 347 3.87 -14.03 -22.76
C THR A 347 3.98 -15.51 -22.36
N LEU A 348 2.85 -16.16 -22.07
CA LEU A 348 2.76 -17.58 -21.74
C LEU A 348 2.77 -18.49 -22.97
N GLY A 349 2.85 -17.94 -24.18
CA GLY A 349 3.02 -18.67 -25.45
C GLY A 349 1.72 -19.17 -26.09
N TYR A 350 0.56 -18.56 -25.77
CA TYR A 350 -0.69 -18.86 -26.46
C TYR A 350 -0.76 -18.16 -27.82
N SER A 351 -1.34 -18.85 -28.80
CA SER A 351 -1.59 -18.28 -30.12
C SER A 351 -2.72 -17.23 -30.09
N PRO A 352 -2.78 -16.30 -31.06
CA PRO A 352 -3.85 -15.32 -31.14
C PRO A 352 -5.27 -15.92 -31.12
N ALA A 353 -5.47 -17.08 -31.74
CA ALA A 353 -6.76 -17.78 -31.75
C ALA A 353 -7.16 -18.32 -30.38
N GLU A 354 -6.20 -18.89 -29.64
CA GLU A 354 -6.41 -19.36 -28.26
C GLU A 354 -6.70 -18.18 -27.33
N ILE A 355 -5.97 -17.07 -27.47
CA ILE A 355 -6.18 -15.84 -26.70
C ILE A 355 -7.60 -15.32 -26.92
N GLU A 356 -8.05 -15.20 -28.16
CA GLU A 356 -9.41 -14.74 -28.49
C GLU A 356 -10.47 -15.66 -27.87
N GLN A 357 -10.27 -16.97 -27.90
CA GLN A 357 -11.19 -17.94 -27.31
C GLN A 357 -11.25 -17.82 -25.79
N ILE A 358 -10.10 -17.67 -25.12
CA ILE A 358 -10.03 -17.50 -23.67
C ILE A 358 -10.68 -16.20 -23.24
N VAL A 359 -10.43 -15.08 -23.93
CA VAL A 359 -11.02 -13.77 -23.62
C VAL A 359 -12.54 -13.81 -23.77
N LYS A 360 -13.07 -14.38 -24.86
CA LYS A 360 -14.52 -14.58 -25.05
C LYS A 360 -15.14 -15.43 -23.93
N TYR A 361 -14.42 -16.43 -23.45
CA TYR A 361 -14.87 -17.25 -22.33
C TYR A 361 -14.97 -16.40 -21.04
N ILE A 362 -13.92 -15.58 -20.71
CA ILE A 362 -13.92 -14.70 -19.55
C ILE A 362 -15.09 -13.70 -19.62
N GLU A 363 -15.35 -13.11 -20.79
CA GLU A 363 -16.46 -12.18 -20.99
C GLU A 363 -17.83 -12.82 -20.71
N LYS A 364 -17.99 -14.08 -21.04
CA LYS A 364 -19.25 -14.83 -20.87
C LYS A 364 -19.42 -15.40 -19.46
N GLU A 365 -18.34 -15.96 -18.89
CA GLU A 365 -18.41 -16.75 -17.68
C GLU A 365 -17.97 -15.98 -16.41
N ASP A 366 -17.44 -14.74 -16.57
CA ASP A 366 -16.89 -13.90 -15.49
C ASP A 366 -15.72 -14.55 -14.73
N THR A 367 -15.07 -15.55 -15.31
CA THR A 367 -13.91 -16.26 -14.77
C THR A 367 -13.05 -16.83 -15.88
N ILE A 368 -11.75 -17.05 -15.60
CA ILE A 368 -10.84 -17.77 -16.51
C ILE A 368 -10.79 -19.28 -16.18
N GLU A 369 -11.30 -19.68 -15.00
CA GLU A 369 -11.32 -21.08 -14.60
C GLU A 369 -12.22 -21.90 -15.54
N GLY A 370 -11.64 -22.93 -16.14
CA GLY A 370 -12.34 -23.74 -17.13
C GLY A 370 -12.31 -23.20 -18.57
N ALA A 371 -11.56 -22.13 -18.84
CA ALA A 371 -11.42 -21.62 -20.21
C ALA A 371 -10.80 -22.67 -21.12
N PRO A 372 -11.39 -22.90 -22.34
CA PRO A 372 -10.89 -23.89 -23.28
C PRO A 372 -9.44 -23.59 -23.70
N GLY A 373 -8.59 -24.60 -23.70
CA GLY A 373 -7.17 -24.47 -24.10
C GLY A 373 -6.24 -23.88 -23.05
N LEU A 374 -6.76 -23.31 -21.95
CA LEU A 374 -5.93 -22.78 -20.87
C LEU A 374 -5.28 -23.94 -20.08
N LYS A 375 -3.95 -23.89 -19.94
CA LYS A 375 -3.19 -24.86 -19.16
C LYS A 375 -3.39 -24.64 -17.67
N PRO A 376 -3.60 -25.70 -16.85
CA PRO A 376 -3.83 -25.58 -15.42
C PRO A 376 -2.68 -24.89 -14.65
N GLU A 377 -1.44 -25.08 -15.08
CA GLU A 377 -0.25 -24.45 -14.49
C GLU A 377 -0.19 -22.92 -14.67
N HIS A 378 -0.94 -22.38 -15.64
CA HIS A 378 -1.02 -20.93 -15.88
C HIS A 378 -2.14 -20.24 -15.09
N LEU A 379 -3.09 -20.99 -14.50
CA LEU A 379 -4.18 -20.40 -13.71
C LEU A 379 -3.71 -19.45 -12.61
N PRO A 380 -2.63 -19.73 -11.84
CA PRO A 380 -2.17 -18.82 -10.77
C PRO A 380 -1.78 -17.42 -11.25
N VAL A 381 -1.39 -17.25 -12.51
CA VAL A 381 -1.05 -15.94 -13.11
C VAL A 381 -2.26 -15.00 -13.12
N PHE A 382 -3.45 -15.56 -13.23
CA PHE A 382 -4.73 -14.85 -13.35
C PHE A 382 -5.53 -14.81 -12.05
N ASP A 383 -4.96 -15.28 -10.93
CA ASP A 383 -5.61 -15.18 -9.63
C ASP A 383 -5.75 -13.70 -9.24
N CYS A 384 -6.93 -13.35 -8.74
CA CYS A 384 -7.29 -12.02 -8.32
C CYS A 384 -7.49 -11.93 -6.79
N ALA A 385 -7.62 -10.72 -6.27
CA ALA A 385 -7.80 -10.49 -4.83
C ALA A 385 -9.09 -11.12 -4.27
N LEU A 386 -10.15 -11.16 -5.07
CA LEU A 386 -11.45 -11.74 -4.70
C LEU A 386 -11.79 -12.91 -5.62
N GLN A 387 -12.55 -13.87 -5.09
CA GLN A 387 -13.06 -14.98 -5.88
C GLN A 387 -14.05 -14.49 -6.94
N PRO A 388 -13.92 -14.96 -8.19
CA PRO A 388 -14.91 -14.67 -9.22
C PRO A 388 -16.24 -15.35 -8.89
N ARG A 389 -17.33 -14.87 -9.52
CA ARG A 389 -18.67 -15.39 -9.24
C ARG A 389 -18.81 -16.90 -9.51
N LYS A 390 -18.19 -17.39 -10.57
CA LYS A 390 -18.26 -18.79 -11.02
C LYS A 390 -16.95 -19.55 -10.84
N GLY A 391 -16.01 -19.01 -10.05
CA GLY A 391 -14.73 -19.64 -9.78
C GLY A 391 -14.48 -19.85 -8.28
N THR A 392 -13.36 -20.47 -7.99
CA THR A 392 -12.98 -20.84 -6.62
C THR A 392 -11.64 -20.25 -6.20
N ARG A 393 -10.87 -19.73 -7.15
CA ARG A 393 -9.51 -19.26 -6.93
C ARG A 393 -9.49 -17.79 -6.50
N SER A 394 -8.57 -17.48 -5.61
CA SER A 394 -8.19 -16.10 -5.26
C SER A 394 -6.79 -16.10 -4.66
N ILE A 395 -6.15 -14.94 -4.66
CA ILE A 395 -4.85 -14.75 -4.03
C ILE A 395 -4.98 -14.95 -2.51
N PRO A 396 -4.15 -15.81 -1.89
CA PRO A 396 -4.15 -15.98 -0.43
C PRO A 396 -3.80 -14.66 0.29
N TRP A 397 -4.46 -14.38 1.40
CA TRP A 397 -4.25 -13.12 2.12
C TRP A 397 -2.78 -12.90 2.55
N ARG A 398 -2.02 -13.97 2.84
CA ARG A 398 -0.58 -13.89 3.14
C ARG A 398 0.24 -13.34 1.98
N ALA A 399 -0.15 -13.58 0.75
CA ALA A 399 0.55 -13.06 -0.43
C ALA A 399 0.50 -11.53 -0.49
N HIS A 400 -0.62 -10.92 -0.09
CA HIS A 400 -0.75 -9.47 0.02
C HIS A 400 0.26 -8.87 0.99
N ILE A 401 0.42 -9.50 2.17
CA ILE A 401 1.36 -9.06 3.22
C ILE A 401 2.80 -9.22 2.75
N ARG A 402 3.15 -10.36 2.15
CA ARG A 402 4.50 -10.63 1.63
C ARG A 402 4.89 -9.71 0.49
N MET A 403 3.95 -9.35 -0.39
CA MET A 403 4.20 -8.37 -1.45
C MET A 403 4.50 -6.98 -0.86
N MET A 404 3.74 -6.55 0.17
CA MET A 404 4.06 -5.32 0.89
C MET A 404 5.44 -5.39 1.54
N ALA A 405 5.80 -6.53 2.15
CA ALA A 405 7.10 -6.72 2.79
C ALA A 405 8.27 -6.65 1.81
N ALA A 406 8.07 -7.06 0.56
CA ALA A 406 9.07 -6.94 -0.50
C ALA A 406 9.32 -5.46 -0.91
N ALA A 407 8.30 -4.61 -0.87
CA ALA A 407 8.40 -3.20 -1.24
C ALA A 407 8.78 -2.28 -0.07
N GLN A 408 8.32 -2.58 1.17
CA GLN A 408 8.44 -1.68 2.32
C GLN A 408 9.87 -1.22 2.63
N PRO A 409 10.92 -2.05 2.52
CA PRO A 409 12.30 -1.63 2.76
C PRO A 409 12.80 -0.56 1.79
N PHE A 410 12.08 -0.27 0.71
CA PHE A 410 12.44 0.69 -0.34
C PHE A 410 11.44 1.85 -0.46
N ILE A 411 10.66 2.13 0.58
CA ILE A 411 9.72 3.24 0.63
C ILE A 411 10.01 4.09 1.86
N SER A 412 10.32 5.38 1.68
CA SER A 412 10.62 6.29 2.79
C SER A 412 9.39 6.57 3.65
N GLY A 413 8.23 6.81 3.06
CA GLY A 413 6.95 6.80 3.76
C GLY A 413 6.47 5.38 4.07
N ALA A 414 5.24 5.05 3.68
CA ALA A 414 4.66 3.72 3.84
C ALA A 414 3.82 3.31 2.61
N ILE A 415 3.05 2.26 2.75
CA ILE A 415 2.30 1.63 1.67
C ILE A 415 0.84 1.57 2.05
N SER A 416 -0.02 2.16 1.20
CA SER A 416 -1.45 1.94 1.27
C SER A 416 -1.81 0.71 0.46
N LYS A 417 -2.16 -0.36 1.15
CA LYS A 417 -2.63 -1.59 0.55
C LYS A 417 -3.65 -2.28 1.44
N THR A 418 -4.68 -2.79 0.82
CA THR A 418 -5.69 -3.62 1.49
C THR A 418 -5.30 -5.09 1.43
N VAL A 419 -5.28 -5.77 2.55
CA VAL A 419 -5.23 -7.24 2.61
C VAL A 419 -6.65 -7.76 2.44
N ASN A 420 -6.96 -8.24 1.24
CA ASN A 420 -8.26 -8.82 0.95
C ASN A 420 -8.33 -10.23 1.54
N MET A 421 -9.41 -10.50 2.26
CA MET A 421 -9.66 -11.78 2.91
C MET A 421 -11.02 -12.35 2.51
N PRO A 422 -11.14 -13.66 2.28
CA PRO A 422 -12.42 -14.27 1.96
C PRO A 422 -13.41 -14.19 3.15
N LYS A 423 -14.70 -14.30 2.85
CA LYS A 423 -15.77 -14.24 3.86
C LYS A 423 -15.60 -15.25 4.99
N SER A 424 -14.98 -16.40 4.71
CA SER A 424 -14.82 -17.53 5.64
C SER A 424 -13.78 -17.29 6.74
N VAL A 425 -12.91 -16.26 6.64
CA VAL A 425 -11.88 -16.01 7.67
C VAL A 425 -12.48 -15.60 9.00
N THR A 426 -11.79 -15.98 10.07
CA THR A 426 -12.16 -15.72 11.44
C THR A 426 -11.45 -14.48 12.01
N PRO A 427 -11.88 -13.93 13.16
CA PRO A 427 -11.10 -12.90 13.86
C PRO A 427 -9.67 -13.34 14.21
N SER A 428 -9.43 -14.64 14.41
CA SER A 428 -8.10 -15.19 14.66
C SER A 428 -7.20 -15.08 13.44
N ASP A 429 -7.73 -15.29 12.23
CA ASP A 429 -6.96 -15.11 10.98
C ASP A 429 -6.56 -13.65 10.78
N VAL A 430 -7.43 -12.70 11.18
CA VAL A 430 -7.11 -11.27 11.17
C VAL A 430 -6.02 -10.92 12.17
N ALA A 431 -6.10 -11.50 13.38
CA ALA A 431 -5.04 -11.35 14.38
C ALA A 431 -3.70 -11.89 13.88
N GLU A 432 -3.70 -13.06 13.22
CA GLU A 432 -2.51 -13.64 12.60
C GLU A 432 -1.93 -12.74 11.50
N ALA A 433 -2.78 -12.17 10.63
CA ALA A 433 -2.35 -11.23 9.61
C ALA A 433 -1.67 -9.99 10.18
N PHE A 434 -2.20 -9.42 11.25
CA PHE A 434 -1.57 -8.30 11.95
C PHE A 434 -0.23 -8.71 12.58
N MET A 435 -0.13 -9.90 13.18
CA MET A 435 1.14 -10.42 13.72
C MET A 435 2.17 -10.67 12.61
N GLU A 436 1.78 -11.23 11.48
CA GLU A 436 2.66 -11.46 10.32
C GLU A 436 3.17 -10.13 9.77
N GLY A 437 2.31 -9.11 9.63
CA GLY A 437 2.71 -7.76 9.20
C GLY A 437 3.76 -7.14 10.13
N TRP A 438 3.61 -7.27 11.42
CA TRP A 438 4.60 -6.82 12.41
C TRP A 438 5.95 -7.54 12.26
N ARG A 439 5.93 -8.88 12.20
CA ARG A 439 7.15 -9.71 12.07
C ARG A 439 7.90 -9.42 10.78
N LEU A 440 7.19 -9.11 9.71
CA LEU A 440 7.77 -8.75 8.41
C LEU A 440 8.21 -7.29 8.32
N GLY A 441 8.06 -6.49 9.38
CA GLY A 441 8.54 -5.12 9.46
C GLY A 441 7.75 -4.12 8.61
N LEU A 442 6.45 -4.36 8.43
CA LEU A 442 5.56 -3.39 7.80
C LEU A 442 5.37 -2.17 8.70
N LYS A 443 5.05 -1.02 8.11
CA LYS A 443 4.71 0.21 8.84
C LYS A 443 3.21 0.31 9.14
N ALA A 444 2.37 -0.23 8.27
CA ALA A 444 0.92 -0.26 8.46
C ALA A 444 0.29 -1.45 7.76
N LEU A 445 -0.91 -1.86 8.22
CA LEU A 445 -1.71 -2.91 7.60
C LEU A 445 -3.20 -2.57 7.73
N ALA A 446 -3.91 -2.61 6.61
CA ALA A 446 -5.37 -2.50 6.55
C ALA A 446 -5.94 -3.81 6.00
N ILE A 447 -7.07 -4.25 6.56
CA ILE A 447 -7.72 -5.51 6.19
C ILE A 447 -9.12 -5.23 5.66
N TYR A 448 -9.49 -5.95 4.63
CA TYR A 448 -10.85 -5.99 4.13
C TYR A 448 -11.30 -7.44 3.96
N ARG A 449 -12.28 -7.84 4.77
CA ARG A 449 -12.95 -9.16 4.62
C ARG A 449 -14.17 -9.01 3.73
N ASP A 450 -14.31 -9.90 2.75
CA ASP A 450 -15.50 -9.94 1.89
C ASP A 450 -16.78 -10.05 2.76
N GLY A 451 -17.73 -9.15 2.53
CA GLY A 451 -18.96 -9.04 3.29
C GLY A 451 -18.84 -8.33 4.64
N SER A 452 -17.72 -7.67 4.97
CA SER A 452 -17.61 -6.78 6.14
C SER A 452 -18.45 -5.50 5.97
N LYS A 453 -18.72 -5.09 4.73
CA LYS A 453 -19.68 -4.04 4.34
C LYS A 453 -20.77 -4.62 3.45
N ILE A 454 -22.02 -4.18 3.62
CA ILE A 454 -23.17 -4.64 2.80
C ILE A 454 -23.10 -3.99 1.41
N THR A 455 -22.65 -2.74 1.31
CA THR A 455 -22.48 -2.01 0.05
C THR A 455 -21.00 -1.86 -0.29
N GLN A 456 -20.65 -2.14 -1.55
CA GLN A 456 -19.27 -1.98 -2.08
C GLN A 456 -19.33 -1.21 -3.39
N PRO A 457 -18.44 -0.21 -3.61
CA PRO A 457 -18.42 0.60 -4.82
C PRO A 457 -17.95 -0.18 -6.07
N VAL A 458 -17.14 -1.23 -5.87
CA VAL A 458 -16.69 -2.14 -6.94
C VAL A 458 -16.96 -3.57 -6.49
N SER A 459 -17.54 -4.39 -7.35
CA SER A 459 -17.90 -5.77 -7.07
C SER A 459 -17.53 -6.69 -8.23
N THR A 460 -17.17 -7.94 -7.92
CA THR A 460 -17.06 -9.04 -8.89
C THR A 460 -18.40 -9.74 -9.14
N LYS A 461 -19.47 -9.27 -8.49
CA LYS A 461 -20.82 -9.85 -8.58
C LYS A 461 -21.82 -8.75 -8.96
N LEU A 462 -22.69 -9.03 -9.92
CA LEU A 462 -23.94 -8.27 -10.10
C LEU A 462 -24.82 -8.49 -8.87
N LYS A 463 -25.25 -7.40 -8.22
CA LYS A 463 -26.28 -7.46 -7.16
C LYS A 463 -27.64 -7.60 -7.78
#